data_9c80bb7ae1dc9fabffcb027e7d42783f
#
_entry.id   9c80bb7ae1dc9fabffcb027e7d42783f
#
_cell.length_a   1.000
_cell.length_b   1.000
_cell.length_c   1.000
_cell.angle_alpha   90.00
_cell.angle_beta   90.00
_cell.angle_gamma   90.00
#
_symmetry.space_group_name_H-M   'P 1'
#
loop_
_entity.id
_entity.type
_entity.pdbx_description
1 polymer ?
#
loop_
_entity_poly.entity_id
_entity_poly.type
_entity_poly.pdbx_seq_one_letter_code
_entity_poly.pdbx_strand_id
1 'polypeptide(L)'
;FMKKFNSFRNRQNGFEDLGSGTAEAAKTKKSWWKVPGIILVILVIAIFAFNSTYQIREQEQAVLITLGQAKAVTDPGLHFKIPFIQQVRKVNTTIQGFSLGYDVDSNSSETDDSLMITSDYNFVNVDFFVEYRFSDPVKAVYASKDPVLILRNISQSCIRTVIGSYPVDDVLTTGKNEIQAAIKEMILERLSEQDIGIQLVNITIQDSEPP
;
A
#
# COMPACT_ATOMS: atom_id res chain seq x y z
N PHE A 1 -9.32 -84.60 65.68
CA PHE A 1 -10.24 -85.58 65.06
C PHE A 1 -10.06 -85.52 63.55
N MET A 2 -9.35 -86.46 63.07
CA MET A 2 -9.80 -87.55 62.16
C MET A 2 -10.32 -87.00 60.86
N LYS A 3 -9.94 -87.46 59.76
CA LYS A 3 -9.30 -88.61 59.10
C LYS A 3 -9.11 -88.19 57.65
N LYS A 4 -8.03 -88.48 57.10
CA LYS A 4 -7.64 -89.60 56.23
C LYS A 4 -8.05 -89.33 54.77
N PHE A 5 -7.11 -89.32 53.92
CA PHE A 5 -6.41 -90.36 53.16
C PHE A 5 -7.00 -90.63 51.77
N ASN A 6 -6.07 -90.68 50.90
CA ASN A 6 -6.04 -91.42 49.63
C ASN A 6 -6.43 -90.64 48.39
N SER A 7 -5.87 -90.83 47.30
CA SER A 7 -4.83 -91.72 46.83
C SER A 7 -4.49 -91.37 45.42
N PHE A 8 -3.24 -91.35 45.19
CA PHE A 8 -2.58 -91.95 44.04
C PHE A 8 -3.27 -92.01 42.67
N ARG A 9 -2.47 -91.54 41.69
CA ARG A 9 -2.21 -92.18 40.42
C ARG A 9 -3.12 -91.78 39.27
N ASN A 10 -2.69 -91.05 38.36
CA ASN A 10 -2.18 -91.65 37.16
C ASN A 10 -1.29 -90.64 36.32
N ARG A 11 -0.24 -91.17 35.98
CA ARG A 11 0.80 -90.80 35.10
C ARG A 11 0.22 -90.92 33.68
N GLN A 12 0.55 -90.01 32.85
CA GLN A 12 1.07 -90.21 31.52
C GLN A 12 0.50 -89.26 30.48
N ASN A 13 1.48 -88.55 29.86
CA ASN A 13 1.60 -88.30 28.46
C ASN A 13 0.65 -87.27 27.83
N GLY A 14 1.32 -86.23 27.42
CA GLY A 14 0.78 -85.30 26.45
C GLY A 14 1.78 -84.11 26.33
N PHE A 15 2.97 -84.42 25.86
CA PHE A 15 3.83 -83.54 25.14
C PHE A 15 3.07 -83.07 23.90
N GLU A 16 3.29 -81.84 23.55
CA GLU A 16 2.82 -81.16 22.34
C GLU A 16 1.55 -80.34 22.56
N ASP A 17 1.74 -79.02 22.81
CA ASP A 17 1.53 -78.02 21.75
C ASP A 17 2.11 -76.70 22.19
N LEU A 18 3.27 -76.40 21.65
CA LEU A 18 3.79 -75.06 21.58
C LEU A 18 2.94 -74.25 20.55
N GLY A 19 1.71 -73.98 20.94
CA GLY A 19 0.84 -73.06 20.26
C GLY A 19 1.43 -71.64 20.41
N SER A 20 2.13 -71.27 19.40
CA SER A 20 2.57 -69.92 19.13
C SER A 20 1.41 -68.95 19.31
N GLY A 21 1.33 -68.34 20.47
CA GLY A 21 0.58 -67.11 20.66
C GLY A 21 1.20 -66.02 19.82
N THR A 22 0.90 -66.05 18.55
CA THR A 22 1.12 -64.91 17.72
C THR A 22 0.27 -63.79 18.30
N ALA A 23 0.93 -62.91 19.07
CA ALA A 23 0.40 -61.60 19.33
C ALA A 23 0.10 -60.99 17.96
N GLU A 24 -1.16 -61.02 17.58
CA GLU A 24 -1.65 -60.17 16.50
C GLU A 24 -1.34 -58.74 16.88
N ALA A 25 -0.15 -58.31 16.46
CA ALA A 25 0.13 -56.92 16.37
C ALA A 25 -0.96 -56.33 15.45
N ALA A 26 -1.98 -55.75 16.10
CA ALA A 26 -2.97 -54.94 15.43
C ALA A 26 -2.19 -53.97 14.54
N LYS A 27 -1.98 -54.33 13.30
CA LYS A 27 -1.54 -53.46 12.23
C LYS A 27 -2.58 -52.37 12.15
N THR A 28 -2.43 -51.33 12.96
CA THR A 28 -3.04 -50.05 12.68
C THR A 28 -2.61 -49.70 11.27
N LYS A 29 -3.46 -50.00 10.31
CA LYS A 29 -3.36 -49.42 8.97
C LYS A 29 -3.39 -47.93 9.17
N LYS A 30 -2.23 -47.38 9.48
CA LYS A 30 -1.97 -45.94 9.53
C LYS A 30 -2.39 -45.48 8.14
N SER A 31 -3.53 -44.83 8.10
CA SER A 31 -4.13 -44.37 6.84
C SER A 31 -3.17 -43.38 6.20
N TRP A 32 -2.16 -43.89 5.54
CA TRP A 32 -1.12 -43.10 4.87
C TRP A 32 -1.73 -42.17 3.81
N TRP A 33 -2.92 -42.48 3.35
CA TRP A 33 -3.69 -41.63 2.44
C TRP A 33 -4.19 -40.34 3.09
N LYS A 34 -4.27 -40.28 4.43
CA LYS A 34 -4.64 -39.03 5.15
C LYS A 34 -3.47 -38.10 5.32
N VAL A 35 -2.24 -38.60 5.27
CA VAL A 35 -1.02 -37.78 5.43
C VAL A 35 -0.89 -36.70 4.35
N PRO A 36 -1.04 -36.99 3.03
CA PRO A 36 -0.97 -35.97 2.01
C PRO A 36 -2.11 -34.92 2.13
N GLY A 37 -3.29 -35.35 2.59
CA GLY A 37 -4.40 -34.43 2.87
C GLY A 37 -4.09 -33.47 4.02
N ILE A 38 -3.49 -33.96 5.10
CA ILE A 38 -3.08 -33.12 6.24
C ILE A 38 -1.97 -32.14 5.82
N ILE A 39 -0.98 -32.59 5.03
CA ILE A 39 0.09 -31.74 4.51
C ILE A 39 -0.50 -30.64 3.62
N LEU A 40 -1.44 -30.97 2.75
CA LEU A 40 -2.10 -29.99 1.89
C LEU A 40 -2.87 -28.94 2.71
N VAL A 41 -3.59 -29.36 3.75
CA VAL A 41 -4.31 -28.42 4.65
C VAL A 41 -3.33 -27.51 5.38
N ILE A 42 -2.22 -28.05 5.91
CA ILE A 42 -1.19 -27.25 6.59
C ILE A 42 -0.57 -26.25 5.60
N LEU A 43 -0.31 -26.66 4.36
CA LEU A 43 0.25 -25.80 3.33
C LEU A 43 -0.73 -24.66 2.97
N VAL A 44 -2.01 -24.95 2.84
CA VAL A 44 -3.05 -23.95 2.61
C VAL A 44 -3.12 -22.96 3.78
N ILE A 45 -3.10 -23.44 5.03
CA ILE A 45 -3.11 -22.59 6.22
C ILE A 45 -1.84 -21.71 6.25
N ALA A 46 -0.68 -22.26 5.92
CA ALA A 46 0.57 -21.51 5.86
C ALA A 46 0.51 -20.42 4.80
N ILE A 47 0.03 -20.70 3.59
CA ILE A 47 -0.17 -19.70 2.53
C ILE A 47 -1.12 -18.60 3.00
N PHE A 48 -2.22 -18.97 3.66
CA PHE A 48 -3.16 -18.00 4.24
C PHE A 48 -2.50 -17.12 5.29
N ALA A 49 -1.73 -17.70 6.21
CA ALA A 49 -1.03 -16.96 7.27
C ALA A 49 -0.01 -15.96 6.70
N PHE A 50 0.77 -16.38 5.69
CA PHE A 50 1.73 -15.49 5.03
C PHE A 50 1.06 -14.34 4.27
N ASN A 51 -0.07 -14.58 3.61
CA ASN A 51 -0.82 -13.54 2.91
C ASN A 51 -1.68 -12.67 3.83
N SER A 52 -1.82 -13.03 5.09
CA SER A 52 -2.64 -12.32 6.07
C SER A 52 -1.93 -11.15 6.74
N THR A 53 -0.61 -11.03 6.62
CA THR A 53 0.17 -10.00 7.31
C THR A 53 0.59 -8.88 6.37
N TYR A 54 0.58 -7.64 6.87
CA TYR A 54 1.17 -6.48 6.20
C TYR A 54 1.77 -5.53 7.22
N GLN A 55 2.83 -4.82 6.82
CA GLN A 55 3.52 -3.87 7.68
C GLN A 55 3.29 -2.45 7.16
N ILE A 56 3.00 -1.53 8.07
CA ILE A 56 2.90 -0.09 7.84
C ILE A 56 4.17 0.56 8.41
N ARG A 57 4.86 1.35 7.59
CA ARG A 57 6.01 2.16 8.02
C ARG A 57 5.52 3.47 8.65
N GLU A 58 6.37 4.14 9.42
CA GLU A 58 6.04 5.43 10.06
C GLU A 58 5.65 6.53 9.06
N GLN A 59 6.14 6.44 7.82
CA GLN A 59 5.88 7.41 6.75
C GLN A 59 4.73 7.00 5.83
N GLU A 60 4.06 5.90 6.14
CA GLU A 60 2.97 5.34 5.34
C GLU A 60 1.70 5.25 6.18
N GLN A 61 0.59 5.41 5.53
CA GLN A 61 -0.71 5.02 6.07
C GLN A 61 -1.34 3.99 5.15
N ALA A 62 -2.10 3.08 5.73
CA ALA A 62 -2.78 2.07 4.96
C ALA A 62 -4.29 2.35 4.90
N VAL A 63 -4.87 2.13 3.74
CA VAL A 63 -6.32 2.09 3.55
C VAL A 63 -6.73 0.64 3.44
N LEU A 64 -7.42 0.16 4.47
CA LEU A 64 -8.01 -1.17 4.49
C LEU A 64 -9.38 -1.13 3.84
N ILE A 65 -9.51 -1.80 2.71
CA ILE A 65 -10.74 -1.89 1.95
C ILE A 65 -11.38 -3.24 2.25
N THR A 66 -12.53 -3.24 2.89
CA THR A 66 -13.31 -4.45 3.23
C THR A 66 -14.64 -4.41 2.47
N LEU A 67 -14.78 -5.25 1.45
CA LEU A 67 -16.02 -5.33 0.64
C LEU A 67 -16.52 -3.95 0.15
N GLY A 68 -15.59 -3.07 -0.26
CA GLY A 68 -15.91 -1.74 -0.76
C GLY A 68 -15.96 -0.64 0.30
N GLN A 69 -15.90 -0.97 1.59
CA GLN A 69 -15.76 0.03 2.65
C GLN A 69 -14.29 0.29 2.95
N ALA A 70 -13.89 1.56 2.92
CA ALA A 70 -12.54 1.98 3.23
C ALA A 70 -12.42 2.45 4.68
N LYS A 71 -11.34 2.04 5.33
CA LYS A 71 -10.95 2.51 6.66
C LYS A 71 -9.47 2.85 6.66
N ALA A 72 -9.13 4.04 7.14
CA ALA A 72 -7.73 4.39 7.35
C ALA A 72 -7.16 3.64 8.55
N VAL A 73 -5.93 3.14 8.40
CA VAL A 73 -5.12 2.55 9.47
C VAL A 73 -3.84 3.38 9.52
N THR A 74 -3.71 4.15 10.60
CA THR A 74 -2.63 5.13 10.78
C THR A 74 -1.48 4.61 11.63
N ASP A 75 -1.73 3.57 12.44
CA ASP A 75 -0.75 3.05 13.37
C ASP A 75 0.35 2.30 12.62
N PRO A 76 1.64 2.68 12.82
CA PRO A 76 2.75 1.94 12.24
C PRO A 76 2.91 0.58 12.93
N GLY A 77 3.42 -0.39 12.18
CA GLY A 77 3.67 -1.73 12.71
C GLY A 77 3.11 -2.86 11.85
N LEU A 78 3.01 -4.03 12.47
CA LEU A 78 2.51 -5.23 11.84
C LEU A 78 1.00 -5.34 12.05
N HIS A 79 0.27 -5.46 10.96
CA HIS A 79 -1.18 -5.60 10.94
C HIS A 79 -1.61 -6.87 10.23
N PHE A 80 -2.82 -7.31 10.54
CA PHE A 80 -3.44 -8.48 9.92
C PHE A 80 -4.60 -8.06 9.02
N LYS A 81 -4.70 -8.74 7.88
CA LYS A 81 -5.83 -8.62 6.95
C LYS A 81 -6.40 -10.00 6.66
N ILE A 82 -7.66 -10.07 6.30
CA ILE A 82 -8.29 -11.30 5.83
C ILE A 82 -8.03 -11.40 4.31
N PRO A 83 -7.23 -12.38 3.84
CA PRO A 83 -6.98 -12.57 2.42
C PRO A 83 -8.31 -12.74 1.66
N PHE A 84 -8.35 -12.30 0.40
CA PHE A 84 -9.50 -12.33 -0.53
C PHE A 84 -10.67 -11.40 -0.18
N ILE A 85 -10.88 -11.01 1.09
CA ILE A 85 -11.98 -10.12 1.51
C ILE A 85 -11.47 -8.69 1.68
N GLN A 86 -10.24 -8.54 2.17
CA GLN A 86 -9.64 -7.26 2.49
C GLN A 86 -8.48 -6.95 1.54
N GLN A 87 -8.51 -5.75 0.97
CA GLN A 87 -7.42 -5.18 0.20
C GLN A 87 -6.77 -4.07 1.01
N VAL A 88 -5.44 -3.98 0.92
CA VAL A 88 -4.67 -2.93 1.58
C VAL A 88 -3.99 -2.09 0.51
N ARG A 89 -4.24 -0.78 0.53
CA ARG A 89 -3.50 0.19 -0.26
C ARG A 89 -2.72 1.09 0.67
N LYS A 90 -1.42 1.21 0.42
CA LYS A 90 -0.54 2.07 1.20
C LYS A 90 -0.41 3.40 0.49
N VAL A 91 -0.46 4.46 1.27
CA VAL A 91 -0.29 5.84 0.83
C VAL A 91 0.89 6.42 1.61
N ASN A 92 1.86 6.95 0.89
CA ASN A 92 2.99 7.65 1.50
C ASN A 92 2.53 9.05 1.93
N THR A 93 2.69 9.38 3.20
CA THR A 93 2.28 10.67 3.80
C THR A 93 3.42 11.68 3.92
N THR A 94 4.61 11.33 3.45
CA THR A 94 5.73 12.28 3.37
C THR A 94 5.46 13.37 2.35
N ILE A 95 6.20 14.48 2.47
CA ILE A 95 6.20 15.52 1.45
C ILE A 95 6.82 14.95 0.18
N GLN A 96 6.09 15.05 -0.91
CA GLN A 96 6.49 14.67 -2.25
C GLN A 96 6.40 15.91 -3.15
N GLY A 97 7.04 15.86 -4.31
CA GLY A 97 6.98 16.96 -5.24
C GLY A 97 7.08 16.49 -6.68
N PHE A 98 6.69 17.37 -7.58
CA PHE A 98 6.87 17.23 -9.02
C PHE A 98 7.22 18.57 -9.64
N SER A 99 7.94 18.53 -10.75
CA SER A 99 8.27 19.68 -11.57
C SER A 99 7.18 19.95 -12.61
N LEU A 100 7.04 21.21 -12.99
CA LEU A 100 6.26 21.70 -14.13
C LEU A 100 7.15 22.61 -14.96
N GLY A 101 7.26 22.32 -16.25
CA GLY A 101 8.09 23.08 -17.20
C GLY A 101 9.45 22.43 -17.47
N TYR A 102 9.94 21.58 -16.58
CA TYR A 102 11.17 20.84 -16.80
C TYR A 102 11.07 19.38 -16.32
N ASP A 103 11.83 18.52 -16.96
CA ASP A 103 11.98 17.12 -16.56
C ASP A 103 13.27 16.97 -15.76
N VAL A 104 13.12 16.53 -14.50
CA VAL A 104 14.25 16.32 -13.58
C VAL A 104 15.17 15.19 -14.05
N ASP A 105 14.60 14.14 -14.66
CA ASP A 105 15.35 12.95 -15.06
C ASP A 105 16.20 13.19 -16.32
N SER A 106 15.65 13.94 -17.28
CA SER A 106 16.35 14.25 -18.53
C SER A 106 17.11 15.57 -18.50
N ASN A 107 16.93 16.39 -17.47
CA ASN A 107 17.45 17.75 -17.33
C ASN A 107 17.17 18.60 -18.58
N SER A 108 15.99 18.41 -19.15
CA SER A 108 15.50 19.10 -20.34
C SER A 108 14.25 19.92 -20.02
N SER A 109 14.13 21.08 -20.65
CA SER A 109 12.93 21.90 -20.57
C SER A 109 11.78 21.22 -21.36
N GLU A 110 10.64 21.02 -20.72
CA GLU A 110 9.39 20.65 -21.37
C GLU A 110 8.71 21.93 -21.87
N THR A 111 9.08 22.38 -23.07
CA THR A 111 8.62 23.67 -23.66
C THR A 111 7.10 23.80 -23.71
N ASP A 112 6.36 22.69 -23.84
CA ASP A 112 4.90 22.72 -23.87
C ASP A 112 4.30 23.10 -22.49
N ASP A 113 4.98 22.81 -21.41
CA ASP A 113 4.55 23.11 -20.04
C ASP A 113 5.15 24.42 -19.50
N SER A 114 6.40 24.78 -19.89
CA SER A 114 7.12 25.97 -19.40
C SER A 114 6.73 27.24 -20.13
N LEU A 115 6.40 27.17 -21.44
CA LEU A 115 6.10 28.33 -22.25
C LEU A 115 4.74 28.94 -21.90
N MET A 116 4.74 30.19 -21.50
CA MET A 116 3.55 30.94 -21.10
C MET A 116 3.51 32.32 -21.74
N ILE A 117 2.33 32.92 -21.77
CA ILE A 117 2.09 34.28 -22.29
C ILE A 117 1.75 35.18 -21.12
N THR A 118 2.43 36.29 -21.02
CA THR A 118 2.24 37.35 -20.01
C THR A 118 1.14 38.34 -20.44
N SER A 119 0.71 39.25 -19.52
CA SER A 119 -0.35 40.22 -19.78
C SER A 119 0.00 41.23 -20.87
N ASP A 120 1.29 41.47 -21.13
CA ASP A 120 1.84 42.34 -22.15
C ASP A 120 2.20 41.61 -23.46
N TYR A 121 1.65 40.39 -23.65
CA TYR A 121 1.80 39.54 -24.84
C TYR A 121 3.23 39.05 -25.12
N ASN A 122 4.09 39.04 -24.12
CA ASN A 122 5.41 38.42 -24.23
C ASN A 122 5.38 36.96 -23.89
N PHE A 123 6.29 36.19 -24.48
CA PHE A 123 6.52 34.78 -24.10
C PHE A 123 7.57 34.73 -23.00
N VAL A 124 7.37 33.80 -22.06
CA VAL A 124 8.32 33.55 -20.97
C VAL A 124 8.31 32.03 -20.68
N ASN A 125 9.51 31.48 -20.43
CA ASN A 125 9.64 30.15 -19.87
C ASN A 125 9.71 30.25 -18.36
N VAL A 126 8.83 29.57 -17.66
CA VAL A 126 8.83 29.55 -16.19
C VAL A 126 8.69 28.11 -15.69
N ASP A 127 9.65 27.72 -14.88
CA ASP A 127 9.71 26.39 -14.28
C ASP A 127 9.27 26.45 -12.81
N PHE A 128 8.45 25.49 -12.42
CA PHE A 128 7.91 25.41 -11.08
C PHE A 128 8.22 24.06 -10.44
N PHE A 129 8.32 24.07 -9.11
CA PHE A 129 8.31 22.88 -8.30
C PHE A 129 7.14 22.92 -7.31
N VAL A 130 6.31 21.90 -7.34
CA VAL A 130 5.11 21.78 -6.51
C VAL A 130 5.32 20.71 -5.47
N GLU A 131 5.21 21.08 -4.19
CA GLU A 131 5.34 20.18 -3.06
C GLU A 131 3.95 19.92 -2.46
N TYR A 132 3.66 18.64 -2.22
CA TYR A 132 2.38 18.21 -1.68
C TYR A 132 2.57 17.02 -0.73
N ARG A 133 1.52 16.74 0.04
CA ARG A 133 1.41 15.51 0.82
C ARG A 133 -0.02 14.99 0.81
N PHE A 134 -0.17 13.70 1.04
CA PHE A 134 -1.49 13.13 1.27
C PHE A 134 -1.94 13.43 2.70
N SER A 135 -3.05 14.16 2.83
CA SER A 135 -3.66 14.52 4.13
C SER A 135 -4.75 13.54 4.55
N ASP A 136 -5.47 12.98 3.59
CA ASP A 136 -6.51 11.97 3.81
C ASP A 136 -6.28 10.78 2.87
N PRO A 137 -5.74 9.66 3.39
CA PRO A 137 -5.42 8.50 2.57
C PRO A 137 -6.67 7.83 1.99
N VAL A 138 -7.83 7.92 2.66
CA VAL A 138 -9.07 7.34 2.13
C VAL A 138 -9.52 8.10 0.90
N LYS A 139 -9.56 9.42 0.97
CA LYS A 139 -9.90 10.27 -0.18
C LYS A 139 -8.90 10.11 -1.32
N ALA A 140 -7.60 10.05 -1.00
CA ALA A 140 -6.54 9.83 -2.00
C ALA A 140 -6.72 8.53 -2.81
N VAL A 141 -7.29 7.49 -2.19
CA VAL A 141 -7.52 6.20 -2.86
C VAL A 141 -8.86 6.12 -3.58
N TYR A 142 -9.89 6.84 -3.07
CA TYR A 142 -11.27 6.70 -3.54
C TYR A 142 -11.80 7.86 -4.37
N ALA A 143 -11.33 9.10 -4.13
CA ALA A 143 -11.84 10.27 -4.83
C ALA A 143 -11.44 10.26 -6.31
N SER A 144 -10.26 9.71 -6.62
CA SER A 144 -9.73 9.69 -7.98
C SER A 144 -8.83 8.49 -8.22
N LYS A 145 -8.70 8.10 -9.49
CA LYS A 145 -7.74 7.10 -9.94
C LYS A 145 -6.30 7.60 -9.79
N ASP A 146 -6.09 8.89 -10.06
CA ASP A 146 -4.78 9.55 -9.98
C ASP A 146 -4.96 10.98 -9.41
N PRO A 147 -4.91 11.14 -8.09
CA PRO A 147 -5.08 12.44 -7.46
C PRO A 147 -3.89 13.37 -7.71
N VAL A 148 -2.69 12.84 -7.99
CA VAL A 148 -1.50 13.63 -8.30
C VAL A 148 -1.63 14.27 -9.67
N LEU A 149 -2.16 13.55 -10.65
CA LEU A 149 -2.43 14.09 -11.98
C LEU A 149 -3.47 15.24 -11.92
N ILE A 150 -4.49 15.10 -11.06
CA ILE A 150 -5.46 16.19 -10.86
C ILE A 150 -4.76 17.43 -10.27
N LEU A 151 -3.92 17.25 -9.25
CA LEU A 151 -3.14 18.36 -8.67
C LEU A 151 -2.25 19.01 -9.73
N ARG A 152 -1.56 18.21 -10.56
CA ARG A 152 -0.70 18.73 -11.65
C ARG A 152 -1.50 19.61 -12.62
N ASN A 153 -2.66 19.15 -13.08
CA ASN A 153 -3.52 19.88 -14.00
C ASN A 153 -4.08 21.17 -13.37
N ILE A 154 -4.50 21.11 -12.10
CA ILE A 154 -4.94 22.30 -11.36
C ILE A 154 -3.80 23.31 -11.26
N SER A 155 -2.62 22.84 -10.85
CA SER A 155 -1.44 23.71 -10.69
C SER A 155 -1.07 24.39 -12.01
N GLN A 156 -1.01 23.62 -13.10
CA GLN A 156 -0.69 24.17 -14.42
C GLN A 156 -1.72 25.20 -14.88
N SER A 157 -3.02 24.95 -14.67
CA SER A 157 -4.07 25.90 -15.00
C SER A 157 -3.97 27.18 -14.18
N CYS A 158 -3.74 27.08 -12.86
CA CYS A 158 -3.58 28.24 -11.96
C CYS A 158 -2.34 29.06 -12.31
N ILE A 159 -1.22 28.40 -12.55
CA ILE A 159 0.04 29.05 -12.95
C ILE A 159 -0.17 29.86 -14.21
N ARG A 160 -0.71 29.27 -15.27
CA ARG A 160 -0.96 29.98 -16.54
C ARG A 160 -1.93 31.15 -16.37
N THR A 161 -2.92 31.03 -15.52
CA THR A 161 -3.87 32.09 -15.22
C THR A 161 -3.20 33.27 -14.52
N VAL A 162 -2.39 32.99 -13.52
CA VAL A 162 -1.71 34.05 -12.75
C VAL A 162 -0.61 34.70 -13.57
N ILE A 163 0.28 33.93 -14.22
CA ILE A 163 1.34 34.47 -15.08
C ILE A 163 0.74 35.36 -16.18
N GLY A 164 -0.36 34.95 -16.79
CA GLY A 164 -1.07 35.76 -17.81
C GLY A 164 -1.66 37.07 -17.29
N SER A 165 -1.71 37.33 -16.00
CA SER A 165 -2.18 38.56 -15.38
C SER A 165 -1.05 39.54 -15.02
N TYR A 166 0.23 39.13 -15.10
CA TYR A 166 1.40 39.95 -14.79
C TYR A 166 2.21 40.31 -16.05
N PRO A 167 2.85 41.46 -16.10
CA PRO A 167 3.77 41.80 -17.18
C PRO A 167 5.07 40.98 -17.06
N VAL A 168 5.78 40.82 -18.16
CA VAL A 168 6.99 39.99 -18.24
C VAL A 168 8.08 40.45 -17.26
N ASP A 169 8.27 41.74 -17.07
CA ASP A 169 9.26 42.27 -16.15
C ASP A 169 9.04 41.83 -14.71
N ASP A 170 7.80 41.78 -14.24
CA ASP A 170 7.46 41.28 -12.90
C ASP A 170 7.71 39.80 -12.76
N VAL A 171 7.40 39.00 -13.79
CA VAL A 171 7.64 37.54 -13.82
C VAL A 171 9.14 37.24 -13.77
N LEU A 172 9.95 37.99 -14.48
CA LEU A 172 11.41 37.76 -14.55
C LEU A 172 12.17 38.31 -13.33
N THR A 173 11.63 39.33 -12.65
CA THR A 173 12.43 40.11 -11.65
C THR A 173 11.76 40.14 -10.26
N THR A 174 11.05 41.23 -9.99
CA THR A 174 10.61 41.61 -8.64
C THR A 174 9.32 41.02 -8.18
N GLY A 175 8.47 40.59 -9.13
CA GLY A 175 7.13 40.06 -8.84
C GLY A 175 7.06 38.59 -8.40
N LYS A 176 8.19 37.86 -8.44
CA LYS A 176 8.22 36.39 -8.22
C LYS A 176 7.54 35.98 -6.92
N ASN A 177 7.78 36.67 -5.82
CA ASN A 177 7.21 36.31 -4.51
C ASN A 177 5.69 36.53 -4.47
N GLU A 178 5.22 37.63 -5.04
CA GLU A 178 3.80 37.96 -5.13
C GLU A 178 3.08 36.99 -6.05
N ILE A 179 3.63 36.71 -7.21
CA ILE A 179 3.13 35.74 -8.20
C ILE A 179 3.04 34.35 -7.57
N GLN A 180 4.10 33.92 -6.87
CA GLN A 180 4.12 32.62 -6.18
C GLN A 180 3.01 32.52 -5.10
N ALA A 181 2.80 33.60 -4.33
CA ALA A 181 1.74 33.66 -3.33
C ALA A 181 0.34 33.58 -3.97
N ALA A 182 0.12 34.35 -5.06
CA ALA A 182 -1.15 34.33 -5.79
C ALA A 182 -1.45 32.95 -6.41
N ILE A 183 -0.44 32.30 -6.99
CA ILE A 183 -0.59 30.95 -7.52
C ILE A 183 -0.95 29.96 -6.41
N LYS A 184 -0.24 30.04 -5.28
CA LYS A 184 -0.48 29.16 -4.13
C LYS A 184 -1.92 29.29 -3.62
N GLU A 185 -2.40 30.52 -3.45
CA GLU A 185 -3.76 30.81 -2.99
C GLU A 185 -4.81 30.23 -3.96
N MET A 186 -4.64 30.47 -5.27
CA MET A 186 -5.54 29.97 -6.29
C MET A 186 -5.56 28.44 -6.35
N ILE A 187 -4.41 27.78 -6.19
CA ILE A 187 -4.35 26.30 -6.14
C ILE A 187 -5.07 25.79 -4.89
N LEU A 188 -4.87 26.41 -3.72
CA LEU A 188 -5.53 26.01 -2.47
C LEU A 188 -7.05 26.14 -2.59
N GLU A 189 -7.56 27.20 -3.18
CA GLU A 189 -8.99 27.38 -3.45
C GLU A 189 -9.55 26.25 -4.31
N ARG A 190 -8.92 26.01 -5.48
CA ARG A 190 -9.32 24.95 -6.42
C ARG A 190 -9.25 23.56 -5.81
N LEU A 191 -8.20 23.30 -5.01
CA LEU A 191 -8.04 22.01 -4.33
C LEU A 191 -9.12 21.76 -3.28
N SER A 192 -9.56 22.81 -2.59
CA SER A 192 -10.62 22.69 -1.59
C SER A 192 -11.97 22.27 -2.19
N GLU A 193 -12.22 22.64 -3.45
CA GLU A 193 -13.42 22.22 -4.19
C GLU A 193 -13.39 20.75 -4.63
N GLN A 194 -12.19 20.22 -4.92
CA GLN A 194 -12.04 18.86 -5.46
C GLN A 194 -11.97 17.78 -4.39
N ASP A 195 -11.54 18.13 -3.18
CA ASP A 195 -11.45 17.26 -2.00
C ASP A 195 -10.79 15.87 -2.27
N ILE A 196 -9.67 15.89 -2.98
CA ILE A 196 -8.95 14.67 -3.43
C ILE A 196 -8.02 14.06 -2.37
N GLY A 197 -8.04 14.56 -1.14
CA GLY A 197 -7.20 14.06 -0.04
C GLY A 197 -5.73 14.45 -0.12
N ILE A 198 -5.39 15.47 -0.95
CA ILE A 198 -4.06 16.05 -1.06
C ILE A 198 -4.06 17.43 -0.41
N GLN A 199 -2.95 17.76 0.24
CA GLN A 199 -2.64 19.08 0.76
C GLN A 199 -1.43 19.65 0.02
N LEU A 200 -1.58 20.82 -0.58
CA LEU A 200 -0.46 21.59 -1.09
C LEU A 200 0.41 22.08 0.08
N VAL A 201 1.71 21.79 0.03
CA VAL A 201 2.68 22.25 1.01
C VAL A 201 3.28 23.58 0.53
N ASN A 202 3.86 23.55 -0.66
CA ASN A 202 4.50 24.72 -1.23
C ASN A 202 4.47 24.68 -2.76
N ILE A 203 4.71 25.84 -3.38
CA ILE A 203 5.03 25.97 -4.79
C ILE A 203 6.17 26.97 -4.90
N THR A 204 7.14 26.66 -5.72
CA THR A 204 8.33 27.50 -5.88
C THR A 204 8.63 27.71 -7.37
N ILE A 205 8.88 28.93 -7.75
CA ILE A 205 9.44 29.27 -9.06
C ILE A 205 10.92 28.86 -9.03
N GLN A 206 11.32 27.94 -9.89
CA GLN A 206 12.71 27.47 -9.98
C GLN A 206 13.52 28.36 -10.88
N ASP A 207 13.01 28.57 -12.08
CA ASP A 207 13.63 29.44 -13.07
C ASP A 207 12.58 30.23 -13.84
N SER A 208 13.00 31.39 -14.37
CA SER A 208 12.19 32.19 -15.29
C SER A 208 13.12 32.92 -16.23
N GLU A 209 13.00 32.63 -17.51
CA GLU A 209 13.87 33.17 -18.57
C GLU A 209 13.06 33.54 -19.81
N PRO A 210 13.57 34.48 -20.65
CA PRO A 210 13.01 34.70 -21.97
C PRO A 210 13.15 33.45 -22.84
N PRO A 211 12.26 33.21 -23.78
CA PRO A 211 12.27 32.05 -24.68
C PRO A 211 13.42 32.05 -25.65
#